data_2af6c561c240576226eb3d215e05f017
#
_entry.id   2af6c561c240576226eb3d215e05f017
#
_cell.length_a   1.000
_cell.length_b   1.000
_cell.length_c   1.000
_cell.angle_alpha   90.00
_cell.angle_beta   90.00
_cell.angle_gamma   90.00
#
_symmetry.space_group_name_H-M   'P 1'
#
loop_
_entity.id
_entity.type
_entity.pdbx_description
1 polymer ?
#
loop_
_entity_poly.entity_id
_entity_poly.type
_entity_poly.pdbx_seq_one_letter_code
_entity_poly.pdbx_strand_id
1 'polypeptide(L)'
;YDTIHALIQAGVIVSAYALDGKGLAAAVSKMAFGNKLGVTISDDVSKETLFAPGFGNIVAEVPAEKVAEVKAAFNAAGLAGYEALVGWVNEEESFIYGDMRISMEEALHAWTATLEKVFPTRATENKDEVKTGLYKADSIYVCKNKVAKPTVFIPVFPGTNC
;
A
#
# COMPACT_ATOMS: atom_id res chain seq x y z
N TYR A 1 -1.82 -15.85 12.78
CA TYR A 1 -0.85 -14.88 12.21
C TYR A 1 0.49 -15.52 11.92
N ASP A 2 0.98 -16.44 12.75
CA ASP A 2 2.30 -17.09 12.58
C ASP A 2 2.41 -17.81 11.23
N THR A 3 1.36 -18.50 10.80
CA THR A 3 1.29 -19.18 9.50
C THR A 3 1.41 -18.18 8.35
N ILE A 4 0.70 -17.04 8.42
CA ILE A 4 0.77 -15.97 7.41
C ILE A 4 2.18 -15.37 7.37
N HIS A 5 2.76 -15.09 8.54
CA HIS A 5 4.13 -14.58 8.65
C HIS A 5 5.14 -15.54 8.01
N ALA A 6 5.04 -16.83 8.28
CA ALA A 6 5.90 -17.85 7.68
C ALA A 6 5.77 -17.88 6.15
N LEU A 7 4.55 -17.79 5.62
CA LEU A 7 4.29 -17.75 4.18
C LEU A 7 4.84 -16.47 3.50
N ILE A 8 4.80 -15.33 4.18
CA ILE A 8 5.43 -14.09 3.71
C ILE A 8 6.95 -14.25 3.68
N GLN A 9 7.56 -14.78 4.74
CA GLN A 9 9.01 -15.02 4.79
C GLN A 9 9.49 -16.01 3.73
N ALA A 10 8.66 -17.00 3.39
CA ALA A 10 8.93 -17.96 2.32
C ALA A 10 8.69 -17.40 0.91
N GLY A 11 8.18 -16.16 0.77
CA GLY A 11 7.85 -15.56 -0.52
C GLY A 11 6.67 -16.23 -1.23
N VAL A 12 5.79 -16.89 -0.47
CA VAL A 12 4.55 -17.48 -0.97
C VAL A 12 3.46 -16.42 -1.05
N ILE A 13 3.34 -15.59 -0.02
CA ILE A 13 2.51 -14.38 -0.02
C ILE A 13 3.38 -13.21 -0.48
N VAL A 14 2.98 -12.54 -1.54
CA VAL A 14 3.76 -11.45 -2.16
C VAL A 14 3.28 -10.06 -1.74
N SER A 15 2.03 -9.95 -1.31
CA SER A 15 1.44 -8.71 -0.79
C SER A 15 0.36 -9.06 0.22
N ALA A 16 0.17 -8.22 1.25
CA ALA A 16 -0.86 -8.44 2.26
C ALA A 16 -1.37 -7.12 2.84
N TYR A 17 -2.66 -7.08 3.18
CA TYR A 17 -3.31 -5.93 3.79
C TYR A 17 -4.24 -6.38 4.93
N ALA A 18 -4.08 -5.80 6.12
CA ALA A 18 -4.97 -6.04 7.24
C ALA A 18 -6.29 -5.26 7.05
N LEU A 19 -7.42 -5.94 7.17
CA LEU A 19 -8.72 -5.32 7.02
C LEU A 19 -9.04 -4.40 8.21
N ASP A 20 -9.73 -3.33 7.91
CA ASP A 20 -10.20 -2.33 8.87
C ASP A 20 -11.75 -2.22 8.86
N GLY A 21 -12.28 -1.14 9.41
CA GLY A 21 -13.71 -0.84 9.43
C GLY A 21 -14.34 -0.58 8.05
N LYS A 22 -13.54 -0.46 6.99
CA LYS A 22 -14.01 -0.24 5.61
C LYS A 22 -14.09 -1.54 4.79
N GLY A 23 -13.72 -2.66 5.38
CA GLY A 23 -13.90 -3.98 4.82
C GLY A 23 -12.99 -4.36 3.66
N LEU A 24 -13.36 -5.45 3.02
CA LEU A 24 -12.58 -6.10 1.97
C LEU A 24 -12.48 -5.25 0.70
N ALA A 25 -13.55 -4.58 0.29
CA ALA A 25 -13.55 -3.73 -0.90
C ALA A 25 -12.48 -2.63 -0.83
N ALA A 26 -12.39 -1.95 0.31
CA ALA A 26 -11.38 -0.90 0.50
C ALA A 26 -9.96 -1.45 0.54
N ALA A 27 -9.74 -2.62 1.16
CA ALA A 27 -8.45 -3.28 1.22
C ALA A 27 -7.95 -3.66 -0.18
N VAL A 28 -8.79 -4.36 -0.95
CA VAL A 28 -8.48 -4.78 -2.33
C VAL A 28 -8.21 -3.57 -3.22
N SER A 29 -9.04 -2.52 -3.11
CA SER A 29 -8.83 -1.29 -3.90
C SER A 29 -7.48 -0.64 -3.62
N LYS A 30 -7.11 -0.51 -2.36
CA LYS A 30 -5.81 0.09 -1.98
C LYS A 30 -4.62 -0.75 -2.44
N MET A 31 -4.71 -2.09 -2.38
CA MET A 31 -3.68 -2.97 -2.90
C MET A 31 -3.52 -2.83 -4.42
N ALA A 32 -4.62 -2.65 -5.14
CA ALA A 32 -4.65 -2.56 -6.60
C ALA A 32 -4.14 -1.20 -7.15
N PHE A 33 -4.37 -0.09 -6.42
CA PHE A 33 -4.04 1.26 -6.90
C PHE A 33 -2.56 1.46 -7.24
N GLY A 34 -1.64 0.81 -6.53
CA GLY A 34 -0.21 1.00 -6.71
C GLY A 34 0.27 0.61 -8.10
N ASN A 35 -0.11 -0.57 -8.56
CA ASN A 35 0.30 -1.12 -9.85
C ASN A 35 -0.78 -0.98 -10.94
N LYS A 36 -1.93 -0.39 -10.61
CA LYS A 36 -3.10 -0.27 -11.49
C LYS A 36 -3.58 -1.60 -12.05
N LEU A 37 -3.43 -2.67 -11.30
CA LEU A 37 -3.93 -3.98 -11.67
C LEU A 37 -5.39 -4.10 -11.28
N GLY A 38 -6.22 -4.58 -12.19
CA GLY A 38 -7.63 -4.81 -11.93
C GLY A 38 -7.84 -6.04 -11.03
N VAL A 39 -9.03 -6.13 -10.46
CA VAL A 39 -9.42 -7.29 -9.64
C VAL A 39 -10.83 -7.73 -10.00
N THR A 40 -10.98 -9.02 -10.28
CA THR A 40 -12.29 -9.67 -10.41
C THR A 40 -12.61 -10.36 -9.08
N ILE A 41 -13.64 -9.92 -8.40
CA ILE A 41 -14.10 -10.51 -7.14
C ILE A 41 -14.90 -11.78 -7.45
N SER A 42 -14.68 -12.83 -6.68
CA SER A 42 -15.43 -14.09 -6.79
C SER A 42 -16.92 -13.91 -6.47
N ASP A 43 -17.77 -14.58 -7.22
CA ASP A 43 -19.22 -14.59 -6.97
C ASP A 43 -19.59 -15.21 -5.62
N ASP A 44 -18.68 -15.99 -5.02
CA ASP A 44 -18.84 -16.55 -3.67
C ASP A 44 -18.72 -15.49 -2.56
N VAL A 45 -18.18 -14.32 -2.87
CA VAL A 45 -18.07 -13.20 -1.92
C VAL A 45 -19.36 -12.39 -1.95
N SER A 46 -20.13 -12.43 -0.88
CA SER A 46 -21.36 -11.63 -0.81
C SER A 46 -21.05 -10.11 -0.70
N LYS A 47 -22.03 -9.29 -1.12
CA LYS A 47 -21.93 -7.82 -0.93
C LYS A 47 -21.73 -7.45 0.55
N GLU A 48 -22.37 -8.17 1.44
CA GLU A 48 -22.21 -7.98 2.88
C GLU A 48 -20.75 -8.20 3.31
N THR A 49 -20.17 -9.33 2.91
CA THR A 49 -18.76 -9.65 3.19
C THR A 49 -17.82 -8.59 2.59
N LEU A 50 -18.12 -8.08 1.40
CA LEU A 50 -17.29 -7.12 0.70
C LEU A 50 -17.17 -5.77 1.44
N PHE A 51 -18.24 -5.35 2.12
CA PHE A 51 -18.31 -4.03 2.78
C PHE A 51 -18.39 -4.09 4.31
N ALA A 52 -18.51 -5.27 4.91
CA ALA A 52 -18.50 -5.40 6.36
C ALA A 52 -17.13 -5.07 6.97
N PRO A 53 -17.09 -4.51 8.18
CA PRO A 53 -15.85 -4.41 8.95
C PRO A 53 -15.14 -5.76 9.07
N GLY A 54 -13.84 -5.79 8.83
CA GLY A 54 -13.09 -7.04 8.77
C GLY A 54 -11.89 -7.09 9.72
N PHE A 55 -11.96 -6.42 10.87
CA PHE A 55 -10.86 -6.39 11.84
C PHE A 55 -10.36 -7.80 12.20
N GLY A 56 -9.05 -7.97 12.17
CA GLY A 56 -8.39 -9.25 12.43
C GLY A 56 -8.24 -10.14 11.21
N ASN A 57 -8.91 -9.84 10.11
CA ASN A 57 -8.71 -10.52 8.83
C ASN A 57 -7.59 -9.86 8.00
N ILE A 58 -6.96 -10.66 7.15
CA ILE A 58 -5.90 -10.22 6.25
C ILE A 58 -6.27 -10.69 4.84
N VAL A 59 -6.29 -9.78 3.88
CA VAL A 59 -6.29 -10.13 2.45
C VAL A 59 -4.86 -10.25 1.98
N ALA A 60 -4.56 -11.31 1.23
CA ALA A 60 -3.23 -11.60 0.75
C ALA A 60 -3.24 -11.92 -0.74
N GLU A 61 -2.22 -11.46 -1.43
CA GLU A 61 -1.95 -11.80 -2.82
C GLU A 61 -1.00 -13.01 -2.87
N VAL A 62 -1.41 -14.03 -3.62
CA VAL A 62 -0.67 -15.28 -3.76
C VAL A 62 -0.60 -15.64 -5.24
N PRO A 63 0.59 -15.94 -5.79
CA PRO A 63 0.70 -16.50 -7.13
C PRO A 63 -0.16 -17.76 -7.29
N ALA A 64 -0.82 -17.90 -8.42
CA ALA A 64 -1.79 -18.98 -8.65
C ALA A 64 -1.20 -20.38 -8.38
N GLU A 65 0.05 -20.60 -8.78
CA GLU A 65 0.80 -21.85 -8.59
C GLU A 65 1.13 -22.14 -7.12
N LYS A 66 1.06 -21.14 -6.23
CA LYS A 66 1.37 -21.27 -4.79
C LYS A 66 0.12 -21.39 -3.91
N VAL A 67 -1.08 -21.30 -4.46
CA VAL A 67 -2.33 -21.39 -3.70
C VAL A 67 -2.45 -22.74 -2.95
N ALA A 68 -2.01 -23.82 -3.56
CA ALA A 68 -2.01 -25.14 -2.93
C ALA A 68 -1.08 -25.20 -1.70
N GLU A 69 0.05 -24.48 -1.74
CA GLU A 69 1.00 -24.37 -0.63
C GLU A 69 0.39 -23.62 0.56
N VAL A 70 -0.34 -22.52 0.29
CA VAL A 70 -1.09 -21.80 1.35
C VAL A 70 -2.07 -22.72 2.03
N LYS A 71 -2.90 -23.45 1.27
CA LYS A 71 -3.88 -24.41 1.83
C LYS A 71 -3.21 -25.49 2.67
N ALA A 72 -2.08 -26.04 2.19
CA ALA A 72 -1.33 -27.03 2.93
C ALA A 72 -0.78 -26.48 4.26
N ALA A 73 -0.26 -25.25 4.27
CA ALA A 73 0.27 -24.60 5.46
C ALA A 73 -0.84 -24.33 6.50
N PHE A 74 -2.02 -23.87 6.07
CA PHE A 74 -3.17 -23.69 6.96
C PHE A 74 -3.67 -25.01 7.53
N ASN A 75 -3.77 -26.06 6.71
CA ASN A 75 -4.13 -27.40 7.18
C ASN A 75 -3.14 -27.94 8.21
N ALA A 76 -1.84 -27.80 7.95
CA ALA A 76 -0.78 -28.25 8.86
C ALA A 76 -0.80 -27.50 10.20
N ALA A 77 -1.23 -26.24 10.19
CA ALA A 77 -1.42 -25.43 11.40
C ALA A 77 -2.75 -25.68 12.13
N GLY A 78 -3.59 -26.61 11.66
CA GLY A 78 -4.92 -26.86 12.22
C GLY A 78 -5.94 -25.75 11.95
N LEU A 79 -5.70 -24.94 10.90
CA LEU A 79 -6.50 -23.78 10.51
C LEU A 79 -7.26 -24.02 9.18
N ALA A 80 -7.59 -25.26 8.88
CA ALA A 80 -8.36 -25.60 7.68
C ALA A 80 -9.69 -24.82 7.63
N GLY A 81 -9.98 -24.19 6.48
CA GLY A 81 -11.21 -23.41 6.28
C GLY A 81 -11.19 -21.98 6.84
N TYR A 82 -10.06 -21.53 7.36
CA TYR A 82 -9.86 -20.12 7.71
C TYR A 82 -9.38 -19.27 6.53
N GLU A 83 -9.02 -19.89 5.41
CA GLU A 83 -8.69 -19.25 4.14
C GLU A 83 -9.89 -19.30 3.18
N ALA A 84 -10.10 -18.22 2.45
CA ALA A 84 -11.11 -18.12 1.41
C ALA A 84 -10.58 -17.38 0.19
N LEU A 85 -11.03 -17.80 -0.99
CA LEU A 85 -10.73 -17.09 -2.23
C LEU A 85 -11.58 -15.82 -2.32
N VAL A 86 -10.92 -14.68 -2.48
CA VAL A 86 -11.59 -13.39 -2.66
C VAL A 86 -11.83 -13.09 -4.14
N GLY A 87 -10.89 -13.45 -5.00
CA GLY A 87 -10.95 -13.13 -6.42
C GLY A 87 -9.59 -13.29 -7.10
N TRP A 88 -9.46 -12.69 -8.27
CA TRP A 88 -8.28 -12.79 -9.11
C TRP A 88 -7.83 -11.40 -9.56
N VAL A 89 -6.53 -11.22 -9.63
CA VAL A 89 -5.93 -10.05 -10.28
C VAL A 89 -6.11 -10.20 -11.80
N ASN A 90 -6.44 -9.10 -12.48
CA ASN A 90 -6.57 -9.05 -13.94
C ASN A 90 -5.84 -7.82 -14.51
N GLU A 91 -5.60 -7.81 -15.83
CA GLU A 91 -4.90 -6.74 -16.52
C GLU A 91 -5.85 -5.65 -17.08
N GLU A 92 -7.15 -5.72 -16.77
CA GLU A 92 -8.16 -4.85 -17.37
C GLU A 92 -8.25 -3.45 -16.71
N GLU A 93 -7.40 -3.14 -15.75
CA GLU A 93 -7.45 -1.89 -14.96
C GLU A 93 -8.87 -1.58 -14.45
N SER A 94 -9.58 -2.60 -13.98
CA SER A 94 -10.97 -2.49 -13.53
C SER A 94 -11.25 -3.40 -12.34
N PHE A 95 -12.13 -2.94 -11.45
CA PHE A 95 -12.75 -3.78 -10.44
C PHE A 95 -14.03 -4.38 -11.03
N ILE A 96 -14.16 -5.68 -10.97
CA ILE A 96 -15.29 -6.44 -11.53
C ILE A 96 -15.92 -7.25 -10.41
N TYR A 97 -17.25 -7.14 -10.25
CA TYR A 97 -18.03 -7.95 -9.33
C TYR A 97 -19.41 -8.25 -9.93
N GLY A 98 -19.64 -9.47 -10.36
CA GLY A 98 -20.80 -9.82 -11.17
C GLY A 98 -20.87 -8.93 -12.43
N ASP A 99 -21.99 -8.26 -12.63
CA ASP A 99 -22.21 -7.31 -13.74
C ASP A 99 -21.62 -5.92 -13.51
N MET A 100 -21.15 -5.62 -12.30
CA MET A 100 -20.58 -4.32 -11.98
C MET A 100 -19.12 -4.23 -12.45
N ARG A 101 -18.81 -3.12 -13.09
CA ARG A 101 -17.46 -2.77 -13.50
C ARG A 101 -17.17 -1.32 -13.12
N ILE A 102 -16.08 -1.10 -12.43
CA ILE A 102 -15.58 0.23 -12.05
C ILE A 102 -14.14 0.33 -12.57
N SER A 103 -13.84 1.34 -13.37
CA SER A 103 -12.49 1.54 -13.84
C SER A 103 -11.53 1.92 -12.69
N MET A 104 -10.27 1.56 -12.82
CA MET A 104 -9.24 1.94 -11.86
C MET A 104 -9.12 3.46 -11.73
N GLU A 105 -9.25 4.18 -12.83
CA GLU A 105 -9.22 5.65 -12.85
C GLU A 105 -10.37 6.25 -12.05
N GLU A 106 -11.59 5.77 -12.25
CA GLU A 106 -12.77 6.21 -11.51
C GLU A 106 -12.64 5.94 -10.00
N ALA A 107 -12.22 4.74 -9.64
CA ALA A 107 -12.04 4.35 -8.25
C ALA A 107 -10.94 5.19 -7.57
N LEU A 108 -9.81 5.39 -8.23
CA LEU A 108 -8.70 6.19 -7.73
C LEU A 108 -9.10 7.67 -7.59
N HIS A 109 -9.81 8.21 -8.57
CA HIS A 109 -10.35 9.57 -8.51
C HIS A 109 -11.31 9.72 -7.31
N ALA A 110 -12.25 8.80 -7.15
CA ALA A 110 -13.20 8.83 -6.02
C ALA A 110 -12.47 8.79 -4.66
N TRP A 111 -11.38 8.04 -4.56
CA TRP A 111 -10.59 7.94 -3.33
C TRP A 111 -9.80 9.22 -3.05
N THR A 112 -9.20 9.85 -4.06
CA THR A 112 -8.36 11.06 -3.91
C THR A 112 -9.17 12.34 -3.86
N ALA A 113 -10.32 12.42 -4.54
CA ALA A 113 -11.09 13.66 -4.72
C ALA A 113 -11.58 14.31 -3.42
N THR A 114 -11.75 13.53 -2.36
CA THR A 114 -12.29 14.05 -1.07
C THR A 114 -11.47 15.21 -0.51
N LEU A 115 -10.16 15.17 -0.64
CA LEU A 115 -9.25 16.20 -0.13
C LEU A 115 -8.58 17.03 -1.23
N GLU A 116 -8.87 16.75 -2.50
CA GLU A 116 -8.17 17.34 -3.64
C GLU A 116 -8.22 18.87 -3.67
N LYS A 117 -9.31 19.47 -3.16
CA LYS A 117 -9.46 20.93 -3.09
C LYS A 117 -8.57 21.59 -2.02
N VAL A 118 -8.17 20.85 -1.00
CA VAL A 118 -7.38 21.36 0.14
C VAL A 118 -5.93 20.87 0.03
N PHE A 119 -5.76 19.61 -0.36
CA PHE A 119 -4.47 18.96 -0.54
C PHE A 119 -4.45 18.29 -1.91
N PRO A 120 -4.17 19.06 -2.99
CA PRO A 120 -4.16 18.50 -4.32
C PRO A 120 -3.06 17.42 -4.44
N THR A 121 -3.40 16.30 -5.08
CA THR A 121 -2.46 15.19 -5.32
C THR A 121 -1.36 15.56 -6.29
N ARG A 122 -1.60 16.61 -7.10
CA ARG A 122 -0.59 17.23 -7.95
C ARG A 122 -0.50 18.70 -7.62
N ALA A 123 0.69 19.20 -7.33
CA ALA A 123 0.93 20.63 -7.34
C ALA A 123 0.56 21.16 -8.73
N THR A 124 0.00 22.38 -8.78
CA THR A 124 -0.27 23.09 -10.04
C THR A 124 0.88 22.86 -10.98
N GLU A 125 0.59 22.44 -12.21
CA GLU A 125 1.60 22.31 -13.27
C GLU A 125 2.23 23.69 -13.51
N ASN A 126 3.17 24.04 -12.65
CA ASN A 126 4.03 25.17 -12.92
C ASN A 126 5.01 24.71 -14.00
N LYS A 127 4.72 25.10 -15.24
CA LYS A 127 5.57 24.81 -16.41
C LYS A 127 6.84 25.67 -16.42
N ASP A 128 6.97 26.57 -15.44
CA ASP A 128 8.17 27.40 -15.32
C ASP A 128 9.32 26.50 -14.85
N GLU A 129 10.38 26.50 -15.65
CA GLU A 129 11.62 25.83 -15.31
C GLU A 129 12.16 26.40 -13.99
N VAL A 130 12.26 25.56 -12.97
CA VAL A 130 12.82 25.97 -11.69
C VAL A 130 14.31 26.24 -11.89
N LYS A 131 14.67 27.52 -12.06
CA LYS A 131 16.07 27.96 -12.13
C LYS A 131 16.66 27.90 -10.72
N THR A 132 17.23 26.78 -10.33
CA THR A 132 18.06 26.70 -9.14
C THR A 132 19.42 27.32 -9.45
N GLY A 133 19.68 28.48 -8.89
CA GLY A 133 21.03 29.04 -8.90
C GLY A 133 21.95 28.11 -8.10
N LEU A 134 22.98 27.58 -8.74
CA LEU A 134 24.03 26.87 -8.04
C LEU A 134 24.82 27.91 -7.22
N TYR A 135 24.87 27.72 -5.91
CA TYR A 135 25.73 28.50 -5.04
C TYR A 135 27.18 28.20 -5.40
N LYS A 136 27.90 29.23 -5.83
CA LYS A 136 29.36 29.19 -6.04
C LYS A 136 30.01 30.02 -4.95
N ALA A 137 30.70 29.38 -4.06
CA ALA A 137 31.52 30.09 -3.08
C ALA A 137 32.85 30.50 -3.75
N ASP A 138 33.21 31.77 -3.65
CA ASP A 138 34.52 32.28 -4.11
C ASP A 138 35.65 31.72 -3.24
N SER A 139 35.36 31.38 -2.01
CA SER A 139 36.28 30.72 -1.09
C SER A 139 35.56 29.79 -0.13
N ILE A 140 36.15 28.66 0.22
CA ILE A 140 35.68 27.75 1.26
C ILE A 140 36.30 28.21 2.59
N TYR A 141 35.43 28.53 3.57
CA TYR A 141 35.90 28.81 4.91
C TYR A 141 36.55 27.57 5.52
N VAL A 142 37.82 27.71 5.89
CA VAL A 142 38.53 26.66 6.62
C VAL A 142 38.70 27.10 8.06
N CYS A 143 38.12 26.30 8.99
CA CYS A 143 38.22 26.58 10.42
C CYS A 143 39.68 26.57 10.86
N LYS A 144 40.09 27.65 11.53
CA LYS A 144 41.45 27.81 12.04
C LYS A 144 41.73 26.91 13.23
N ASN A 145 40.69 26.64 14.04
CA ASN A 145 40.77 25.73 15.20
C ASN A 145 40.30 24.36 14.80
N LYS A 146 41.21 23.49 14.45
CA LYS A 146 40.93 22.11 14.07
C LYS A 146 40.95 21.22 15.30
N VAL A 147 39.88 20.43 15.51
CA VAL A 147 39.79 19.40 16.54
C VAL A 147 39.66 18.02 15.90
N ALA A 148 40.37 17.02 16.43
CA ALA A 148 40.35 15.69 15.85
C ALA A 148 39.00 14.98 16.00
N LYS A 149 38.24 15.34 17.01
CA LYS A 149 36.87 14.82 17.26
C LYS A 149 35.95 16.00 17.54
N PRO A 150 35.28 16.57 16.52
CA PRO A 150 34.33 17.66 16.70
C PRO A 150 33.14 17.18 17.52
N THR A 151 32.68 18.05 18.44
CA THR A 151 31.45 17.82 19.20
C THR A 151 30.31 18.61 18.56
N VAL A 152 29.16 17.97 18.37
CA VAL A 152 27.96 18.59 17.88
C VAL A 152 26.93 18.63 19.00
N PHE A 153 26.37 19.81 19.26
CA PHE A 153 25.23 19.97 20.16
C PHE A 153 23.97 20.11 19.32
N ILE A 154 23.01 19.21 19.52
CA ILE A 154 21.73 19.19 18.81
C ILE A 154 20.63 19.41 19.85
N PRO A 155 20.13 20.66 20.03
CA PRO A 155 19.02 20.91 20.95
C PRO A 155 17.70 20.38 20.34
N VAL A 156 16.92 19.73 21.20
CA VAL A 156 15.58 19.27 20.84
C VAL A 156 14.58 19.99 21.75
N PHE A 157 13.65 20.70 21.15
CA PHE A 157 12.60 21.42 21.84
C PHE A 157 11.22 20.77 21.61
N PRO A 158 10.22 21.01 22.48
CA PRO A 158 8.86 20.58 22.17
C PRO A 158 8.40 21.10 20.80
N GLY A 159 7.93 20.17 19.93
CA GLY A 159 7.55 20.49 18.56
C GLY A 159 8.68 20.40 17.53
N THR A 160 9.91 20.07 17.92
CA THR A 160 10.98 19.73 16.95
C THR A 160 10.57 18.51 16.15
N ASN A 161 10.52 18.65 14.83
CA ASN A 161 10.18 17.61 13.90
C ASN A 161 11.37 17.38 12.94
N CYS A 162 11.75 16.12 12.74
CA CYS A 162 12.95 15.72 11.99
C CYS A 162 14.22 16.34 12.58
#